data_4a447b89698c06323a6f440adab7f853
#
_entry.id   4a447b89698c06323a6f440adab7f853
#
_cell.length_a   1.000
_cell.length_b   1.000
_cell.length_c   1.000
_cell.angle_alpha   90.00
_cell.angle_beta   90.00
_cell.angle_gamma   90.00
#
_symmetry.space_group_name_H-M   'P 1'
#
loop_
_entity.id
_entity.type
_entity.pdbx_description
1 polymer ?
#
loop_
_entity_poly.entity_id
_entity_poly.type
_entity_poly.pdbx_seq_one_letter_code
_entity_poly.pdbx_strand_id
1 'polypeptide(L)'
;MSNQSNGHELIPSPKRLMKSLRDLGYDFSAAVADIVDNSIEAGATSIAIDVEFDGDDSWVRITDNGKGMEPAQLREAMRYGAERDYDDEDLGRFGLGLKTASLSQCQRLSVASRTNPDRANIAAYCWDMEHIEKTNKWEILPLERTGLGPAIHNPLKEATGTVVLWQKLDRILGFKHPYGEFARKKLTSMCREAEEHLAMVFHRFLAGEVPRRKLKILLNGNSIKPWDPFSRDEPKIKELTPVVIKLEHEGVTGSVKIEPFVLPNQKNYSSAEAFKRASGPAKWNRQQGFYIYRAGRMIQSGGWCRLRTSDEHTKLARVALSFLPALDEAFKINVAKMQVQLPANIRDQIEKAIDPVVKIARKTYDKESPAPAPVASPVTSPPSAPVPYPKASNARQPVVSSPPASYRPAVEPASDNRCTIDEFCSRIEEIAKPDERPVIARVTKRLKSQVGSRGGRT
;
A
#
# COMPACT_ATOMS: atom_id res chain seq x y z
N MET A 1 34.54 19.42 -38.23
CA MET A 1 34.94 18.04 -37.83
C MET A 1 33.98 17.60 -36.74
N SER A 2 33.00 16.78 -37.08
CA SER A 2 32.04 16.25 -36.14
C SER A 2 32.71 15.18 -35.28
N ASN A 3 32.80 15.42 -33.96
CA ASN A 3 33.18 14.41 -33.01
C ASN A 3 32.15 13.28 -33.05
N GLN A 4 32.39 12.22 -33.81
CA GLN A 4 31.63 10.97 -33.65
C GLN A 4 31.99 10.42 -32.27
N SER A 5 31.02 10.42 -31.34
CA SER A 5 31.17 9.76 -30.06
C SER A 5 31.33 8.26 -30.32
N ASN A 6 32.39 7.66 -29.85
CA ASN A 6 32.65 6.21 -29.87
C ASN A 6 31.77 5.46 -28.83
N GLY A 7 30.56 5.91 -28.62
CA GLY A 7 29.59 5.27 -27.72
C GLY A 7 28.98 4.01 -28.37
N HIS A 8 28.86 2.93 -27.59
CA HIS A 8 28.16 1.72 -28.01
C HIS A 8 26.76 1.73 -27.38
N GLU A 9 25.73 1.60 -28.22
CA GLU A 9 24.36 1.45 -27.72
C GLU A 9 24.20 0.07 -27.06
N LEU A 10 23.73 0.06 -25.80
CA LEU A 10 23.48 -1.16 -25.02
C LEU A 10 21.99 -1.32 -24.78
N ILE A 11 21.31 -2.05 -25.66
CA ILE A 11 19.87 -2.36 -25.51
C ILE A 11 19.72 -3.49 -24.48
N PRO A 12 19.00 -3.27 -23.36
CA PRO A 12 18.79 -4.31 -22.35
C PRO A 12 17.98 -5.48 -22.92
N SER A 13 18.26 -6.71 -22.45
CA SER A 13 17.48 -7.89 -22.82
C SER A 13 16.03 -7.75 -22.33
N PRO A 14 15.03 -7.76 -23.25
CA PRO A 14 13.61 -7.67 -22.91
C PRO A 14 13.18 -8.69 -21.88
N LYS A 15 13.50 -9.97 -22.09
CA LYS A 15 13.18 -11.08 -21.20
C LYS A 15 13.69 -10.85 -19.77
N ARG A 16 14.94 -10.41 -19.61
CA ARG A 16 15.54 -10.20 -18.26
C ARG A 16 14.97 -8.98 -17.58
N LEU A 17 14.89 -7.86 -18.30
CA LEU A 17 14.39 -6.61 -17.72
C LEU A 17 12.91 -6.71 -17.35
N MET A 18 12.07 -7.28 -18.21
CA MET A 18 10.66 -7.49 -17.93
C MET A 18 10.44 -8.36 -16.68
N LYS A 19 11.22 -9.43 -16.52
CA LYS A 19 11.17 -10.27 -15.33
C LYS A 19 11.51 -9.47 -14.07
N SER A 20 12.57 -8.66 -14.10
CA SER A 20 12.95 -7.80 -12.96
C SER A 20 11.90 -6.72 -12.65
N LEU A 21 11.30 -6.11 -13.67
CA LEU A 21 10.24 -5.11 -13.49
C LEU A 21 8.97 -5.71 -12.88
N ARG A 22 8.62 -6.95 -13.21
CA ARG A 22 7.50 -7.68 -12.59
C ARG A 22 7.71 -7.94 -11.09
N ASP A 23 8.95 -8.00 -10.62
CA ASP A 23 9.33 -8.27 -9.23
C ASP A 23 9.42 -7.00 -8.36
N LEU A 24 9.02 -5.82 -8.87
CA LEU A 24 9.03 -4.55 -8.14
C LEU A 24 8.04 -4.47 -6.95
N GLY A 25 7.26 -5.53 -6.70
CA GLY A 25 6.49 -5.68 -5.47
C GLY A 25 5.20 -4.88 -5.39
N TYR A 26 4.55 -4.58 -6.53
CA TYR A 26 3.19 -4.05 -6.53
C TYR A 26 2.22 -5.08 -5.94
N ASP A 27 1.46 -4.69 -4.92
CA ASP A 27 0.26 -5.42 -4.54
C ASP A 27 -0.89 -5.12 -5.52
N PHE A 28 -1.94 -5.94 -5.48
CA PHE A 28 -3.09 -5.82 -6.39
C PHE A 28 -3.78 -4.46 -6.27
N SER A 29 -3.99 -3.98 -5.05
CA SER A 29 -4.71 -2.73 -4.79
C SER A 29 -3.95 -1.52 -5.30
N ALA A 30 -2.62 -1.49 -5.10
CA ALA A 30 -1.76 -0.43 -5.63
C ALA A 30 -1.66 -0.47 -7.16
N ALA A 31 -1.60 -1.67 -7.76
CA ALA A 31 -1.59 -1.83 -9.20
C ALA A 31 -2.88 -1.30 -9.85
N VAL A 32 -4.04 -1.61 -9.27
CA VAL A 32 -5.33 -1.06 -9.72
C VAL A 32 -5.37 0.45 -9.55
N ALA A 33 -4.89 0.97 -8.42
CA ALA A 33 -4.87 2.42 -8.15
C ALA A 33 -4.02 3.20 -9.18
N ASP A 34 -2.89 2.66 -9.64
CA ASP A 34 -2.08 3.30 -10.70
C ASP A 34 -2.80 3.36 -12.05
N ILE A 35 -3.64 2.35 -12.37
CA ILE A 35 -4.48 2.42 -13.57
C ILE A 35 -5.60 3.46 -13.40
N VAL A 36 -6.18 3.56 -12.21
CA VAL A 36 -7.17 4.60 -11.88
C VAL A 36 -6.56 6.01 -11.99
N ASP A 37 -5.31 6.21 -11.54
CA ASP A 37 -4.59 7.48 -11.74
C ASP A 37 -4.52 7.87 -13.21
N ASN A 38 -4.16 6.93 -14.11
CA ASN A 38 -4.11 7.18 -15.56
C ASN A 38 -5.49 7.54 -16.13
N SER A 39 -6.55 6.91 -15.64
CA SER A 39 -7.92 7.21 -16.05
C SER A 39 -8.34 8.63 -15.61
N ILE A 40 -7.96 9.06 -14.41
CA ILE A 40 -8.18 10.43 -13.92
C ILE A 40 -7.46 11.45 -14.80
N GLU A 41 -6.22 11.17 -15.20
CA GLU A 41 -5.46 12.03 -16.14
C GLU A 41 -6.09 12.09 -17.54
N ALA A 42 -6.72 11.00 -17.96
CA ALA A 42 -7.50 10.98 -19.19
C ALA A 42 -8.82 11.76 -19.10
N GLY A 43 -9.12 12.37 -17.94
CA GLY A 43 -10.34 13.13 -17.69
C GLY A 43 -11.57 12.25 -17.48
N ALA A 44 -11.38 10.99 -17.09
CA ALA A 44 -12.50 10.10 -16.81
C ALA A 44 -13.34 10.59 -15.62
N THR A 45 -14.64 10.44 -15.75
CA THR A 45 -15.63 10.69 -14.68
C THR A 45 -16.21 9.41 -14.13
N SER A 46 -16.04 8.28 -14.84
CA SER A 46 -16.49 6.96 -14.44
C SER A 46 -15.46 5.91 -14.80
N ILE A 47 -15.14 5.04 -13.83
CA ILE A 47 -14.22 3.92 -13.98
C ILE A 47 -14.95 2.67 -13.49
N ALA A 48 -14.96 1.61 -14.32
CA ALA A 48 -15.47 0.30 -13.95
C ALA A 48 -14.31 -0.69 -13.84
N ILE A 49 -14.24 -1.38 -12.71
CA ILE A 49 -13.28 -2.43 -12.43
C ILE A 49 -14.06 -3.74 -12.32
N ASP A 50 -13.85 -4.64 -13.25
CA ASP A 50 -14.51 -5.94 -13.28
C ASP A 50 -13.46 -7.02 -13.06
N VAL A 51 -13.75 -7.93 -12.14
CA VAL A 51 -12.90 -9.05 -11.78
C VAL A 51 -13.70 -10.33 -11.94
N GLU A 52 -13.30 -11.17 -12.89
CA GLU A 52 -13.97 -12.45 -13.17
C GLU A 52 -13.10 -13.60 -12.67
N PHE A 53 -13.72 -14.53 -11.97
CA PHE A 53 -13.09 -15.75 -11.53
C PHE A 53 -13.49 -16.92 -12.44
N ASP A 54 -12.54 -17.40 -13.25
CA ASP A 54 -12.69 -18.58 -14.10
C ASP A 54 -11.38 -19.38 -14.13
N GLY A 55 -10.87 -19.75 -12.95
CA GLY A 55 -9.61 -20.49 -12.82
C GLY A 55 -8.44 -19.81 -13.53
N ASP A 56 -7.79 -20.52 -14.47
CA ASP A 56 -6.69 -19.99 -15.26
C ASP A 56 -7.11 -18.92 -16.26
N ASP A 57 -8.39 -18.90 -16.65
CA ASP A 57 -8.97 -17.93 -17.58
C ASP A 57 -9.51 -16.67 -16.86
N SER A 58 -9.31 -16.59 -15.55
CA SER A 58 -9.65 -15.39 -14.74
C SER A 58 -9.00 -14.14 -15.32
N TRP A 59 -9.72 -13.02 -15.23
CA TRP A 59 -9.23 -11.74 -15.75
C TRP A 59 -9.66 -10.57 -14.87
N VAL A 60 -8.92 -9.46 -15.02
CA VAL A 60 -9.27 -8.15 -14.44
C VAL A 60 -9.36 -7.15 -15.57
N ARG A 61 -10.46 -6.41 -15.61
CA ARG A 61 -10.70 -5.35 -16.60
C ARG A 61 -10.92 -4.03 -15.88
N ILE A 62 -10.22 -3.00 -16.31
CA ILE A 62 -10.42 -1.63 -15.86
C ILE A 62 -10.82 -0.83 -17.09
N THR A 63 -11.99 -0.22 -17.04
CA THR A 63 -12.59 0.56 -18.13
C THR A 63 -12.85 1.96 -17.66
N ASP A 64 -12.43 2.96 -18.43
CA ASP A 64 -12.71 4.36 -18.18
C ASP A 64 -13.48 4.99 -19.36
N ASN A 65 -14.14 6.11 -19.07
CA ASN A 65 -14.81 6.96 -20.05
C ASN A 65 -14.01 8.24 -20.37
N GLY A 66 -12.70 8.20 -20.27
CA GLY A 66 -11.83 9.33 -20.57
C GLY A 66 -11.74 9.64 -22.06
N LYS A 67 -10.84 10.57 -22.41
CA LYS A 67 -10.66 11.04 -23.81
C LYS A 67 -10.17 9.97 -24.79
N GLY A 68 -9.70 8.82 -24.29
CA GLY A 68 -9.08 7.80 -25.12
C GLY A 68 -7.74 8.21 -25.72
N MET A 69 -7.18 7.33 -26.57
CA MET A 69 -5.89 7.51 -27.24
C MET A 69 -6.00 7.11 -28.71
N GLU A 70 -5.43 7.92 -29.61
CA GLU A 70 -5.21 7.55 -31.00
C GLU A 70 -4.16 6.43 -31.11
N PRO A 71 -4.11 5.65 -32.21
CA PRO A 71 -3.21 4.48 -32.32
C PRO A 71 -1.74 4.79 -32.06
N ALA A 72 -1.24 5.96 -32.47
CA ALA A 72 0.13 6.38 -32.21
C ALA A 72 0.37 6.70 -30.73
N GLN A 73 -0.58 7.40 -30.09
CA GLN A 73 -0.54 7.71 -28.66
C GLN A 73 -0.59 6.43 -27.80
N LEU A 74 -1.45 5.48 -28.20
CA LEU A 74 -1.54 4.20 -27.48
C LEU A 74 -0.25 3.40 -27.59
N ARG A 75 0.40 3.34 -28.76
CA ARG A 75 1.71 2.68 -28.90
C ARG A 75 2.76 3.35 -27.99
N GLU A 76 2.78 4.68 -27.95
CA GLU A 76 3.70 5.40 -27.07
C GLU A 76 3.37 5.15 -25.60
N ALA A 77 2.11 5.17 -25.20
CA ALA A 77 1.68 4.81 -23.84
C ALA A 77 2.09 3.39 -23.43
N MET A 78 2.20 2.47 -24.39
CA MET A 78 2.68 1.10 -24.19
C MET A 78 4.21 0.98 -24.18
N ARG A 79 4.98 1.99 -24.60
CA ARG A 79 6.44 2.02 -24.57
C ARG A 79 6.95 2.15 -23.14
N TYR A 80 7.93 1.34 -22.74
CA TYR A 80 8.69 1.55 -21.50
C TYR A 80 9.58 2.78 -21.62
N GLY A 81 9.53 3.67 -20.61
CA GLY A 81 10.28 4.93 -20.64
C GLY A 81 9.79 5.88 -21.74
N ALA A 82 8.48 5.91 -22.00
CA ALA A 82 7.88 6.84 -22.94
C ALA A 82 8.25 8.28 -22.58
N GLU A 83 8.72 9.04 -23.58
CA GLU A 83 8.98 10.47 -23.46
C GLU A 83 7.64 11.19 -23.60
N ARG A 84 7.18 11.79 -22.52
CA ARG A 84 5.97 12.60 -22.48
C ARG A 84 6.23 13.82 -21.62
N ASP A 85 5.84 14.98 -22.12
CA ASP A 85 5.73 16.18 -21.31
C ASP A 85 4.60 15.99 -20.30
N TYR A 86 4.89 16.25 -19.04
CA TYR A 86 3.93 16.17 -17.94
C TYR A 86 3.57 17.57 -17.47
N ASP A 87 2.27 17.82 -17.31
CA ASP A 87 1.78 19.05 -16.70
C ASP A 87 1.98 19.02 -15.17
N ASP A 88 2.07 20.21 -14.56
CA ASP A 88 2.26 20.39 -13.10
C ASP A 88 1.13 19.76 -12.25
N GLU A 89 0.00 19.40 -12.86
CA GLU A 89 -1.15 18.76 -12.19
C GLU A 89 -1.27 17.26 -12.49
N ASP A 90 -0.39 16.69 -13.31
CA ASP A 90 -0.46 15.27 -13.69
C ASP A 90 -0.16 14.36 -12.50
N LEU A 91 -0.96 13.33 -12.32
CA LEU A 91 -0.75 12.28 -11.30
C LEU A 91 0.38 11.33 -11.69
N GLY A 92 0.58 11.08 -12.99
CA GLY A 92 1.68 10.30 -13.56
C GLY A 92 2.95 11.13 -13.74
N ARG A 93 4.14 10.52 -13.56
CA ARG A 93 5.42 11.21 -13.77
C ARG A 93 6.45 10.35 -14.51
N PHE A 94 6.35 9.05 -14.43
CA PHE A 94 7.48 8.17 -14.78
C PHE A 94 7.27 7.36 -16.06
N GLY A 95 6.10 7.44 -16.72
CA GLY A 95 5.79 6.66 -17.93
C GLY A 95 5.86 5.12 -17.75
N LEU A 96 5.96 4.64 -16.53
CA LEU A 96 6.14 3.23 -16.18
C LEU A 96 4.89 2.59 -15.57
N GLY A 97 4.02 3.37 -14.89
CA GLY A 97 2.93 2.87 -14.05
C GLY A 97 2.04 1.85 -14.76
N LEU A 98 1.47 2.18 -15.93
CA LEU A 98 0.59 1.29 -16.68
C LEU A 98 1.18 -0.11 -16.87
N LYS A 99 2.42 -0.20 -17.34
CA LYS A 99 3.08 -1.48 -17.70
C LYS A 99 3.55 -2.22 -16.45
N THR A 100 4.24 -1.51 -15.56
CA THR A 100 4.85 -2.12 -14.36
C THR A 100 3.77 -2.60 -13.39
N ALA A 101 2.75 -1.78 -13.12
CA ALA A 101 1.63 -2.17 -12.28
C ALA A 101 0.89 -3.38 -12.87
N SER A 102 0.52 -3.33 -14.15
CA SER A 102 -0.21 -4.41 -14.81
C SER A 102 0.58 -5.72 -14.88
N LEU A 103 1.81 -5.67 -15.40
CA LEU A 103 2.61 -6.87 -15.60
C LEU A 103 3.17 -7.46 -14.30
N SER A 104 3.12 -6.72 -13.18
CA SER A 104 3.34 -7.29 -11.86
C SER A 104 2.21 -8.23 -11.40
N GLN A 105 1.03 -8.18 -12.05
CA GLN A 105 -0.15 -8.96 -11.71
C GLN A 105 -0.45 -10.08 -12.71
N CYS A 106 -0.10 -9.89 -13.99
CA CYS A 106 -0.50 -10.77 -15.08
C CYS A 106 0.65 -11.04 -16.06
N GLN A 107 0.50 -12.06 -16.92
CA GLN A 107 1.43 -12.34 -18.01
C GLN A 107 0.98 -11.71 -19.33
N ARG A 108 -0.30 -11.31 -19.45
CA ARG A 108 -0.84 -10.72 -20.64
C ARG A 108 -1.61 -9.44 -20.31
N LEU A 109 -1.07 -8.31 -20.78
CA LEU A 109 -1.66 -6.99 -20.66
C LEU A 109 -2.17 -6.54 -22.01
N SER A 110 -3.47 -6.42 -22.17
CA SER A 110 -4.10 -5.83 -23.36
C SER A 110 -4.63 -4.45 -23.03
N VAL A 111 -4.34 -3.47 -23.87
CA VAL A 111 -4.87 -2.11 -23.76
C VAL A 111 -5.55 -1.75 -25.06
N ALA A 112 -6.81 -1.32 -24.95
CA ALA A 112 -7.60 -0.87 -26.07
C ALA A 112 -8.15 0.53 -25.79
N SER A 113 -8.20 1.38 -26.80
CA SER A 113 -8.65 2.75 -26.63
C SER A 113 -9.40 3.26 -27.86
N ARG A 114 -10.33 4.18 -27.61
CA ARG A 114 -11.17 4.80 -28.63
C ARG A 114 -11.40 6.28 -28.28
N THR A 115 -11.11 7.15 -29.23
CA THR A 115 -11.22 8.63 -29.07
C THR A 115 -12.54 9.19 -29.59
N ASN A 116 -13.17 8.49 -30.56
CA ASN A 116 -14.42 8.93 -31.17
C ASN A 116 -15.39 7.76 -31.36
N PRO A 117 -16.60 7.78 -30.78
CA PRO A 117 -17.59 6.72 -30.90
C PRO A 117 -18.13 6.54 -32.33
N ASP A 118 -18.08 7.60 -33.16
CA ASP A 118 -18.54 7.55 -34.54
C ASP A 118 -17.55 6.83 -35.47
N ARG A 119 -16.29 6.68 -35.06
CA ARG A 119 -15.29 5.91 -35.80
C ARG A 119 -15.33 4.44 -35.39
N ALA A 120 -15.39 3.55 -36.36
CA ALA A 120 -15.46 2.11 -36.11
C ALA A 120 -14.18 1.51 -35.48
N ASN A 121 -13.06 2.24 -35.51
CA ASN A 121 -11.76 1.69 -35.15
C ASN A 121 -11.46 1.88 -33.65
N ILE A 122 -11.25 0.73 -32.98
CA ILE A 122 -10.67 0.63 -31.65
C ILE A 122 -9.18 0.29 -31.84
N ALA A 123 -8.28 1.14 -31.35
CA ALA A 123 -6.86 0.81 -31.32
C ALA A 123 -6.60 -0.14 -30.15
N ALA A 124 -5.88 -1.24 -30.38
CA ALA A 124 -5.58 -2.19 -29.31
C ALA A 124 -4.22 -2.86 -29.51
N TYR A 125 -3.47 -2.95 -28.42
CA TYR A 125 -2.15 -3.62 -28.37
C TYR A 125 -2.04 -4.47 -27.12
N CYS A 126 -1.17 -5.49 -27.21
CA CYS A 126 -0.92 -6.43 -26.13
C CYS A 126 0.58 -6.56 -25.82
N TRP A 127 0.95 -6.50 -24.55
CA TRP A 127 2.18 -7.09 -24.03
C TRP A 127 1.91 -8.53 -23.63
N ASP A 128 2.60 -9.48 -24.27
CA ASP A 128 2.50 -10.91 -23.97
C ASP A 128 3.86 -11.44 -23.53
N MET A 129 3.96 -11.88 -22.28
CA MET A 129 5.21 -12.36 -21.69
C MET A 129 5.74 -13.61 -22.37
N GLU A 130 4.86 -14.51 -22.82
CA GLU A 130 5.28 -15.70 -23.56
C GLU A 130 5.92 -15.35 -24.91
N HIS A 131 5.36 -14.34 -25.61
CA HIS A 131 5.95 -13.83 -26.85
C HIS A 131 7.34 -13.24 -26.59
N ILE A 132 7.48 -12.40 -25.55
CA ILE A 132 8.77 -11.80 -25.17
C ILE A 132 9.79 -12.88 -24.77
N GLU A 133 9.36 -13.90 -24.04
CA GLU A 133 10.25 -15.00 -23.63
C GLU A 133 10.76 -15.81 -24.83
N LYS A 134 9.94 -16.00 -25.86
CA LYS A 134 10.28 -16.72 -27.07
C LYS A 134 11.17 -15.90 -28.01
N THR A 135 10.83 -14.61 -28.21
CA THR A 135 11.50 -13.78 -29.23
C THR A 135 12.66 -12.96 -28.67
N ASN A 136 12.67 -12.69 -27.38
CA ASN A 136 13.56 -11.74 -26.70
C ASN A 136 13.62 -10.36 -27.38
N LYS A 137 12.46 -9.85 -27.84
CA LYS A 137 12.33 -8.56 -28.52
C LYS A 137 11.38 -7.64 -27.75
N TRP A 138 11.64 -6.33 -27.82
CA TRP A 138 10.74 -5.27 -27.34
C TRP A 138 9.60 -5.06 -28.34
N GLU A 139 8.62 -5.95 -28.33
CA GLU A 139 7.49 -5.93 -29.26
C GLU A 139 6.16 -6.00 -28.53
N ILE A 140 5.24 -5.11 -28.88
CA ILE A 140 3.82 -5.22 -28.57
C ILE A 140 3.07 -5.82 -29.75
N LEU A 141 2.10 -6.67 -29.50
CA LEU A 141 1.29 -7.30 -30.52
C LEU A 141 0.05 -6.46 -30.81
N PRO A 142 -0.22 -6.07 -32.06
CA PRO A 142 -1.49 -5.46 -32.40
C PRO A 142 -2.61 -6.49 -32.25
N LEU A 143 -3.74 -6.04 -31.70
CA LEU A 143 -4.96 -6.82 -31.64
C LEU A 143 -5.91 -6.33 -32.73
N GLU A 144 -6.13 -7.18 -33.74
CA GLU A 144 -7.07 -6.88 -34.80
C GLU A 144 -8.53 -6.89 -34.29
N ARG A 145 -9.41 -6.19 -34.99
CA ARG A 145 -10.84 -6.05 -34.59
C ARG A 145 -11.54 -7.41 -34.42
N THR A 146 -11.20 -8.39 -35.26
CA THR A 146 -11.71 -9.76 -35.17
C THR A 146 -11.18 -10.56 -34.00
N GLY A 147 -10.03 -10.16 -33.43
CA GLY A 147 -9.41 -10.74 -32.24
C GLY A 147 -9.76 -10.02 -30.92
N LEU A 148 -10.53 -8.92 -30.98
CA LEU A 148 -11.01 -8.25 -29.78
C LEU A 148 -12.15 -9.07 -29.17
N GLY A 149 -11.85 -9.78 -28.10
CA GLY A 149 -12.89 -10.49 -27.33
C GLY A 149 -13.94 -9.54 -26.74
N PRO A 150 -15.10 -10.07 -26.32
CA PRO A 150 -16.20 -9.27 -25.74
C PRO A 150 -15.76 -8.39 -24.57
N ALA A 151 -14.79 -8.84 -23.79
CA ALA A 151 -14.26 -8.09 -22.65
C ALA A 151 -13.64 -6.74 -23.04
N ILE A 152 -13.06 -6.62 -24.24
CA ILE A 152 -12.47 -5.39 -24.77
C ILE A 152 -13.47 -4.64 -25.64
N HIS A 153 -14.15 -5.36 -26.55
CA HIS A 153 -15.01 -4.74 -27.56
C HIS A 153 -16.26 -4.09 -26.96
N ASN A 154 -16.96 -4.78 -26.07
CA ASN A 154 -18.27 -4.32 -25.57
C ASN A 154 -18.23 -2.97 -24.88
N PRO A 155 -17.27 -2.68 -23.97
CA PRO A 155 -17.21 -1.39 -23.30
C PRO A 155 -16.94 -0.21 -24.23
N LEU A 156 -16.24 -0.44 -25.35
CA LEU A 156 -15.84 0.61 -26.30
C LEU A 156 -16.75 0.67 -27.53
N LYS A 157 -17.76 -0.19 -27.64
CA LYS A 157 -18.60 -0.29 -28.85
C LYS A 157 -19.28 1.04 -29.22
N GLU A 158 -19.74 1.79 -28.21
CA GLU A 158 -20.50 3.04 -28.39
C GLU A 158 -19.95 4.17 -27.51
N ALA A 159 -18.74 4.02 -26.96
CA ALA A 159 -18.16 4.96 -26.01
C ALA A 159 -16.72 5.33 -26.37
N THR A 160 -16.28 6.51 -25.91
CA THR A 160 -14.86 6.87 -25.82
C THR A 160 -14.29 6.32 -24.52
N GLY A 161 -12.96 6.21 -24.45
CA GLY A 161 -12.26 5.78 -23.25
C GLY A 161 -11.18 4.73 -23.51
N THR A 162 -10.78 4.09 -22.43
CA THR A 162 -9.74 3.06 -22.46
C THR A 162 -10.17 1.83 -21.68
N VAL A 163 -9.80 0.67 -22.19
CA VAL A 163 -9.91 -0.62 -21.51
C VAL A 163 -8.52 -1.18 -21.28
N VAL A 164 -8.20 -1.46 -20.03
CA VAL A 164 -7.02 -2.21 -19.60
C VAL A 164 -7.47 -3.59 -19.15
N LEU A 165 -6.98 -4.65 -19.80
CA LEU A 165 -7.36 -6.03 -19.51
C LEU A 165 -6.13 -6.84 -19.09
N TRP A 166 -6.16 -7.43 -17.91
CA TRP A 166 -5.17 -8.35 -17.36
C TRP A 166 -5.66 -9.78 -17.52
N GLN A 167 -4.88 -10.62 -18.14
CA GLN A 167 -5.14 -12.04 -18.35
C GLN A 167 -3.93 -12.87 -17.93
N LYS A 168 -4.11 -14.15 -17.71
CA LYS A 168 -3.08 -15.03 -17.16
C LYS A 168 -2.51 -14.46 -15.84
N LEU A 169 -3.36 -14.44 -14.80
CA LEU A 169 -3.11 -13.81 -13.50
C LEU A 169 -2.15 -14.65 -12.62
N ASP A 170 -0.98 -14.98 -13.14
CA ASP A 170 -0.01 -15.90 -12.53
C ASP A 170 0.50 -15.46 -11.15
N ARG A 171 0.54 -14.16 -10.87
CA ARG A 171 0.95 -13.62 -9.58
C ARG A 171 -0.19 -13.56 -8.56
N ILE A 172 -1.41 -13.52 -9.03
CA ILE A 172 -2.64 -13.46 -8.22
C ILE A 172 -3.15 -14.87 -7.95
N LEU A 173 -3.22 -15.72 -8.96
CA LEU A 173 -3.84 -17.04 -8.95
C LEU A 173 -2.86 -18.18 -9.25
N GLY A 174 -1.57 -18.03 -8.98
CA GLY A 174 -0.54 -19.05 -9.17
C GLY A 174 -0.71 -20.27 -8.25
N PHE A 175 -1.93 -20.83 -8.16
CA PHE A 175 -2.26 -21.97 -7.32
C PHE A 175 -2.25 -23.28 -8.12
N LYS A 176 -1.84 -24.38 -7.47
CA LYS A 176 -1.89 -25.73 -8.04
C LYS A 176 -3.31 -26.15 -8.50
N HIS A 177 -4.34 -25.57 -7.85
CA HIS A 177 -5.74 -25.81 -8.19
C HIS A 177 -6.43 -24.45 -8.42
N PRO A 178 -6.29 -23.85 -9.61
CA PRO A 178 -6.77 -22.49 -9.91
C PRO A 178 -8.30 -22.37 -9.87
N TYR A 179 -9.03 -23.47 -10.14
CA TYR A 179 -10.50 -23.53 -10.05
C TYR A 179 -11.02 -23.82 -8.64
N GLY A 180 -10.13 -23.98 -7.66
CA GLY A 180 -10.50 -24.33 -6.29
C GLY A 180 -11.10 -23.18 -5.48
N GLU A 181 -11.87 -23.53 -4.46
CA GLU A 181 -12.51 -22.59 -3.54
C GLU A 181 -11.51 -21.65 -2.84
N PHE A 182 -10.27 -22.11 -2.63
CA PHE A 182 -9.21 -21.29 -2.05
C PHE A 182 -8.80 -20.14 -2.97
N ALA A 183 -8.61 -20.41 -4.27
CA ALA A 183 -8.30 -19.39 -5.26
C ALA A 183 -9.43 -18.36 -5.39
N ARG A 184 -10.68 -18.83 -5.41
CA ARG A 184 -11.87 -17.96 -5.41
C ARG A 184 -11.92 -17.05 -4.18
N LYS A 185 -11.75 -17.60 -2.98
CA LYS A 185 -11.72 -16.82 -1.73
C LYS A 185 -10.59 -15.80 -1.71
N LYS A 186 -9.41 -16.16 -2.22
CA LYS A 186 -8.26 -15.25 -2.30
C LYS A 186 -8.60 -14.07 -3.21
N LEU A 187 -9.12 -14.30 -4.40
CA LEU A 187 -9.51 -13.24 -5.33
C LEU A 187 -10.59 -12.33 -4.73
N THR A 188 -11.60 -12.91 -4.06
CA THR A 188 -12.64 -12.16 -3.36
C THR A 188 -12.06 -11.29 -2.24
N SER A 189 -11.09 -11.79 -1.46
CA SER A 189 -10.39 -11.00 -0.43
C SER A 189 -9.63 -9.83 -1.05
N MET A 190 -8.94 -10.07 -2.16
CA MET A 190 -8.19 -9.02 -2.86
C MET A 190 -9.11 -7.95 -3.44
N CYS A 191 -10.29 -8.31 -3.95
CA CYS A 191 -11.29 -7.33 -4.38
C CYS A 191 -11.74 -6.43 -3.23
N ARG A 192 -11.99 -7.00 -2.04
CA ARG A 192 -12.39 -6.22 -0.86
C ARG A 192 -11.24 -5.31 -0.39
N GLU A 193 -10.01 -5.81 -0.36
CA GLU A 193 -8.84 -5.00 -0.03
C GLU A 193 -8.64 -3.84 -1.02
N ALA A 194 -8.87 -4.09 -2.31
CA ALA A 194 -8.83 -3.06 -3.35
C ALA A 194 -9.96 -2.03 -3.18
N GLU A 195 -11.19 -2.46 -2.84
CA GLU A 195 -12.30 -1.55 -2.55
C GLU A 195 -11.96 -0.61 -1.39
N GLU A 196 -11.47 -1.15 -0.27
CA GLU A 196 -11.05 -0.36 0.90
C GLU A 196 -9.91 0.62 0.55
N HIS A 197 -8.94 0.16 -0.24
CA HIS A 197 -7.81 0.97 -0.70
C HIS A 197 -8.24 2.12 -1.62
N LEU A 198 -9.06 1.84 -2.62
CA LEU A 198 -9.57 2.84 -3.56
C LEU A 198 -10.50 3.85 -2.86
N ALA A 199 -11.38 3.37 -1.96
CA ALA A 199 -12.23 4.21 -1.13
C ALA A 199 -11.43 5.23 -0.31
N MET A 200 -10.23 4.83 0.15
CA MET A 200 -9.33 5.67 0.93
C MET A 200 -8.49 6.60 0.04
N VAL A 201 -7.81 6.03 -0.96
CA VAL A 201 -6.83 6.78 -1.78
C VAL A 201 -7.51 7.86 -2.61
N PHE A 202 -8.68 7.57 -3.16
CA PHE A 202 -9.43 8.49 -4.04
C PHE A 202 -10.63 9.15 -3.36
N HIS A 203 -10.71 9.14 -2.02
CA HIS A 203 -11.90 9.64 -1.31
C HIS A 203 -12.28 11.09 -1.71
N ARG A 204 -11.29 11.98 -1.91
CA ARG A 204 -11.53 13.37 -2.33
C ARG A 204 -12.15 13.47 -3.72
N PHE A 205 -11.72 12.60 -4.66
CA PHE A 205 -12.33 12.53 -6.00
C PHE A 205 -13.74 11.96 -5.95
N LEU A 206 -13.93 10.89 -5.17
CA LEU A 206 -15.24 10.23 -4.98
C LEU A 206 -16.24 11.16 -4.28
N ALA A 207 -15.78 11.98 -3.34
CA ALA A 207 -16.59 12.99 -2.65
C ALA A 207 -16.81 14.27 -3.48
N GLY A 208 -16.09 14.44 -4.61
CA GLY A 208 -16.17 15.65 -5.44
C GLY A 208 -15.46 16.87 -4.84
N GLU A 209 -14.48 16.66 -3.94
CA GLU A 209 -13.70 17.73 -3.32
C GLU A 209 -12.60 18.27 -4.24
N VAL A 210 -12.17 17.50 -5.23
CA VAL A 210 -11.19 17.95 -6.22
C VAL A 210 -11.90 18.71 -7.33
N PRO A 211 -11.58 20.00 -7.55
CA PRO A 211 -12.28 20.82 -8.55
C PRO A 211 -12.26 20.16 -9.94
N ARG A 212 -13.41 20.17 -10.62
CA ARG A 212 -13.61 19.63 -11.98
C ARG A 212 -13.26 18.15 -12.18
N ARG A 213 -13.02 17.37 -11.11
CA ARG A 213 -12.58 15.97 -11.16
C ARG A 213 -13.44 15.09 -10.26
N LYS A 214 -14.78 15.17 -10.38
CA LYS A 214 -15.66 14.24 -9.67
C LYS A 214 -15.61 12.87 -10.34
N LEU A 215 -15.33 11.85 -9.55
CA LEU A 215 -15.11 10.49 -10.02
C LEU A 215 -16.16 9.53 -9.44
N LYS A 216 -16.61 8.58 -10.26
CA LYS A 216 -17.35 7.40 -9.84
C LYS A 216 -16.51 6.17 -10.14
N ILE A 217 -16.25 5.34 -9.15
CA ILE A 217 -15.57 4.04 -9.32
C ILE A 217 -16.57 2.94 -9.01
N LEU A 218 -16.66 1.97 -9.91
CA LEU A 218 -17.46 0.76 -9.75
C LEU A 218 -16.52 -0.44 -9.63
N LEU A 219 -16.75 -1.31 -8.67
CA LEU A 219 -16.08 -2.61 -8.56
C LEU A 219 -17.14 -3.71 -8.68
N ASN A 220 -17.04 -4.54 -9.72
CA ASN A 220 -18.06 -5.55 -10.07
C ASN A 220 -19.48 -4.98 -10.01
N GLY A 221 -19.69 -3.81 -10.61
CA GLY A 221 -20.99 -3.11 -10.65
C GLY A 221 -21.35 -2.31 -9.39
N ASN A 222 -20.66 -2.51 -8.25
CA ASN A 222 -20.94 -1.83 -6.99
C ASN A 222 -20.16 -0.51 -6.89
N SER A 223 -20.84 0.58 -6.56
CA SER A 223 -20.21 1.89 -6.42
C SER A 223 -19.38 1.97 -5.14
N ILE A 224 -18.10 2.26 -5.27
CA ILE A 224 -17.19 2.50 -4.14
C ILE A 224 -17.59 3.82 -3.46
N LYS A 225 -17.77 3.77 -2.15
CA LYS A 225 -18.07 4.95 -1.32
C LYS A 225 -16.77 5.53 -0.77
N PRO A 226 -16.64 6.87 -0.72
CA PRO A 226 -15.45 7.50 -0.13
C PRO A 226 -15.33 7.15 1.36
N TRP A 227 -14.09 6.92 1.80
CA TRP A 227 -13.77 6.84 3.21
C TRP A 227 -13.03 8.13 3.62
N ASP A 228 -13.73 9.02 4.32
CA ASP A 228 -13.13 10.25 4.84
C ASP A 228 -12.34 9.96 6.12
N PRO A 229 -11.00 10.10 6.10
CA PRO A 229 -10.19 9.85 7.28
C PRO A 229 -10.45 10.83 8.41
N PHE A 230 -11.04 11.97 8.14
CA PHE A 230 -11.27 13.03 9.12
C PHE A 230 -12.65 12.95 9.75
N SER A 231 -13.54 12.06 9.27
CA SER A 231 -14.91 11.90 9.76
C SER A 231 -15.66 13.23 9.86
N ARG A 232 -15.57 14.06 8.80
CA ARG A 232 -16.14 15.42 8.78
C ARG A 232 -17.67 15.45 8.84
N ASP A 233 -18.30 14.31 8.62
CA ASP A 233 -19.74 14.08 8.81
C ASP A 233 -20.15 13.93 10.29
N GLU A 234 -19.19 13.76 11.20
CA GLU A 234 -19.48 13.62 12.62
C GLU A 234 -19.64 14.97 13.32
N PRO A 235 -20.72 15.18 14.12
CA PRO A 235 -21.07 16.50 14.63
C PRO A 235 -20.09 17.07 15.67
N LYS A 236 -19.25 16.25 16.28
CA LYS A 236 -18.29 16.65 17.32
C LYS A 236 -16.83 16.62 16.87
N ILE A 237 -16.59 16.58 15.56
CA ILE A 237 -15.25 16.77 15.00
C ILE A 237 -14.71 18.16 15.38
N LYS A 238 -13.41 18.24 15.63
CA LYS A 238 -12.74 19.53 15.85
C LYS A 238 -11.78 19.77 14.69
N GLU A 239 -12.09 20.76 13.90
CA GLU A 239 -11.21 21.29 12.89
C GLU A 239 -10.39 22.44 13.49
N LEU A 240 -9.07 22.38 13.33
CA LEU A 240 -8.18 23.45 13.76
C LEU A 240 -7.83 24.34 12.58
N THR A 241 -7.31 25.54 12.88
CA THR A 241 -6.92 26.50 11.83
C THR A 241 -5.87 25.90 10.90
N PRO A 242 -6.11 25.88 9.58
CA PRO A 242 -5.15 25.42 8.61
C PRO A 242 -3.88 26.28 8.60
N VAL A 243 -2.74 25.66 8.33
CA VAL A 243 -1.45 26.32 8.17
C VAL A 243 -0.94 26.10 6.76
N VAL A 244 -0.44 27.18 6.11
CA VAL A 244 0.20 27.08 4.78
C VAL A 244 1.68 27.43 4.94
N ILE A 245 2.54 26.48 4.55
CA ILE A 245 3.99 26.63 4.57
C ILE A 245 4.47 26.80 3.14
N LYS A 246 5.25 27.84 2.86
CA LYS A 246 5.96 27.98 1.59
C LYS A 246 7.21 27.09 1.59
N LEU A 247 7.40 26.35 0.52
CA LEU A 247 8.54 25.47 0.31
C LEU A 247 9.24 25.86 -1.00
N GLU A 248 10.53 26.11 -0.87
CA GLU A 248 11.43 26.29 -2.01
C GLU A 248 12.42 25.13 -2.05
N HIS A 249 12.57 24.52 -3.21
CA HIS A 249 13.48 23.38 -3.43
C HIS A 249 13.96 23.41 -4.89
N GLU A 250 15.29 23.48 -5.08
CA GLU A 250 15.93 23.47 -6.41
C GLU A 250 15.33 24.48 -7.41
N GLY A 251 15.00 25.69 -6.94
CA GLY A 251 14.43 26.75 -7.76
C GLY A 251 12.91 26.65 -8.01
N VAL A 252 12.28 25.57 -7.52
CA VAL A 252 10.82 25.42 -7.55
C VAL A 252 10.23 25.94 -6.24
N THR A 253 9.27 26.86 -6.34
CA THR A 253 8.52 27.35 -5.17
C THR A 253 7.11 26.80 -5.20
N GLY A 254 6.68 26.22 -4.05
CA GLY A 254 5.33 25.73 -3.90
C GLY A 254 4.79 25.95 -2.48
N SER A 255 3.58 25.50 -2.23
CA SER A 255 2.94 25.58 -0.92
C SER A 255 2.53 24.19 -0.41
N VAL A 256 2.70 24.00 0.89
CA VAL A 256 2.25 22.82 1.63
C VAL A 256 1.13 23.27 2.57
N LYS A 257 -0.08 22.76 2.36
CA LYS A 257 -1.24 23.03 3.20
C LYS A 257 -1.38 21.96 4.27
N ILE A 258 -1.51 22.36 5.52
CA ILE A 258 -1.68 21.48 6.68
C ILE A 258 -3.04 21.78 7.30
N GLU A 259 -3.90 20.77 7.40
CA GLU A 259 -5.25 20.86 7.95
C GLU A 259 -5.38 19.85 9.10
N PRO A 260 -5.30 20.30 10.37
CA PRO A 260 -5.34 19.40 11.52
C PRO A 260 -6.77 19.17 12.01
N PHE A 261 -7.07 17.90 12.37
CA PHE A 261 -8.37 17.45 12.88
C PHE A 261 -8.20 16.64 14.17
N VAL A 262 -9.13 16.80 15.10
CA VAL A 262 -9.26 15.92 16.26
C VAL A 262 -10.59 15.21 16.19
N LEU A 263 -10.54 13.89 16.02
CA LEU A 263 -11.71 13.03 15.97
C LEU A 263 -12.41 12.99 17.35
N PRO A 264 -13.73 12.82 17.38
CA PRO A 264 -14.46 12.59 18.63
C PRO A 264 -13.98 11.30 19.29
N ASN A 265 -14.13 11.22 20.59
CA ASN A 265 -14.00 9.95 21.30
C ASN A 265 -15.22 9.05 21.02
N GLN A 266 -15.12 7.77 21.40
CA GLN A 266 -16.11 6.76 21.09
C GLN A 266 -17.55 7.14 21.50
N LYS A 267 -17.74 7.76 22.68
CA LYS A 267 -19.07 8.13 23.18
C LYS A 267 -19.73 9.30 22.44
N ASN A 268 -18.93 10.02 21.68
CA ASN A 268 -19.35 11.22 20.96
C ASN A 268 -19.52 11.00 19.45
N TYR A 269 -19.34 9.76 18.96
CA TYR A 269 -19.70 9.39 17.61
C TYR A 269 -21.20 9.20 17.46
N SER A 270 -21.72 9.41 16.26
CA SER A 270 -23.14 9.24 15.93
C SER A 270 -23.62 7.79 16.14
N SER A 271 -22.73 6.80 15.93
CA SER A 271 -22.99 5.38 16.17
C SER A 271 -21.70 4.59 16.43
N ALA A 272 -21.84 3.36 16.96
CA ALA A 272 -20.73 2.43 17.14
C ALA A 272 -20.11 2.01 15.78
N GLU A 273 -20.92 1.90 14.74
CA GLU A 273 -20.50 1.60 13.37
C GLU A 273 -19.68 2.75 12.78
N ALA A 274 -20.09 4.00 13.02
CA ALA A 274 -19.36 5.18 12.59
C ALA A 274 -17.97 5.23 13.27
N PHE A 275 -17.90 4.97 14.57
CA PHE A 275 -16.64 4.86 15.29
C PHE A 275 -15.75 3.73 14.73
N LYS A 276 -16.32 2.55 14.47
CA LYS A 276 -15.60 1.43 13.87
C LYS A 276 -15.09 1.77 12.47
N ARG A 277 -15.92 2.41 11.63
CA ARG A 277 -15.54 2.87 10.28
C ARG A 277 -14.41 3.90 10.34
N ALA A 278 -14.45 4.84 11.27
CA ALA A 278 -13.43 5.86 11.47
C ALA A 278 -12.06 5.29 11.86
N SER A 279 -12.01 4.08 12.46
CA SER A 279 -10.71 3.43 12.76
C SER A 279 -9.89 3.12 11.52
N GLY A 280 -10.53 2.99 10.36
CA GLY A 280 -9.89 2.66 9.08
C GLY A 280 -9.31 1.25 9.00
N PRO A 281 -8.74 0.87 7.85
CA PRO A 281 -8.22 -0.49 7.63
C PRO A 281 -7.06 -0.84 8.56
N ALA A 282 -6.17 0.10 8.88
CA ALA A 282 -5.01 -0.12 9.73
C ALA A 282 -5.29 0.08 11.24
N LYS A 283 -6.55 0.30 11.65
CA LYS A 283 -7.01 0.54 13.02
C LYS A 283 -6.45 1.84 13.64
N TRP A 284 -7.01 2.24 14.78
CA TRP A 284 -6.79 3.54 15.41
C TRP A 284 -5.32 3.96 15.56
N ASN A 285 -4.47 3.08 16.12
CA ASN A 285 -3.09 3.44 16.43
C ASN A 285 -2.20 3.63 15.19
N ARG A 286 -2.48 2.92 14.09
CA ARG A 286 -1.74 3.10 12.84
C ARG A 286 -2.33 4.20 11.97
N GLN A 287 -3.61 4.53 12.17
CA GLN A 287 -4.31 5.56 11.39
C GLN A 287 -4.17 6.96 11.97
N GLN A 288 -3.55 7.16 13.15
CA GLN A 288 -3.25 8.49 13.65
C GLN A 288 -2.15 9.17 12.84
N GLY A 289 -2.13 10.50 12.79
CA GLY A 289 -1.06 11.27 12.15
C GLY A 289 -1.41 11.79 10.77
N PHE A 290 -0.45 11.75 9.86
CA PHE A 290 -0.56 12.39 8.57
C PHE A 290 -1.33 11.58 7.54
N TYR A 291 -2.16 12.30 6.79
CA TYR A 291 -2.76 11.89 5.52
C TYR A 291 -2.23 12.81 4.46
N ILE A 292 -1.32 12.29 3.63
CA ILE A 292 -0.57 13.11 2.68
C ILE A 292 -1.18 13.00 1.29
N TYR A 293 -1.48 14.16 0.71
CA TYR A 293 -2.15 14.29 -0.58
C TYR A 293 -1.26 15.00 -1.61
N ARG A 294 -1.16 14.40 -2.77
CA ARG A 294 -0.55 14.97 -3.97
C ARG A 294 -1.64 15.22 -5.01
N ALA A 295 -1.88 16.47 -5.35
CA ALA A 295 -2.97 16.87 -6.27
C ALA A 295 -4.33 16.22 -5.95
N GLY A 296 -4.66 16.09 -4.66
CA GLY A 296 -5.91 15.47 -4.18
C GLY A 296 -5.86 13.94 -4.00
N ARG A 297 -4.90 13.24 -4.59
CA ARG A 297 -4.67 11.80 -4.38
C ARG A 297 -3.94 11.55 -3.07
N MET A 298 -4.46 10.66 -2.23
CA MET A 298 -3.75 10.28 -1.00
C MET A 298 -2.59 9.35 -1.35
N ILE A 299 -1.38 9.68 -0.84
CA ILE A 299 -0.17 8.89 -1.02
C ILE A 299 0.15 8.11 0.25
N GLN A 300 -0.10 8.70 1.41
CA GLN A 300 0.18 8.08 2.70
C GLN A 300 -1.02 8.25 3.63
N SER A 301 -1.38 7.18 4.34
CA SER A 301 -2.45 7.16 5.34
C SER A 301 -1.90 6.80 6.72
N GLY A 302 -1.97 7.75 7.64
CA GLY A 302 -1.50 7.56 9.02
C GLY A 302 0.02 7.61 9.18
N GLY A 303 0.44 7.51 10.43
CA GLY A 303 1.82 7.66 10.84
C GLY A 303 2.29 9.10 10.95
N TRP A 304 3.42 9.32 11.61
CA TRP A 304 3.92 10.65 11.92
C TRP A 304 5.19 11.02 11.14
N CYS A 305 5.52 10.31 10.05
CA CYS A 305 6.71 10.58 9.21
C CYS A 305 8.01 10.76 10.01
N ARG A 306 8.19 9.99 11.07
CA ARG A 306 9.34 10.06 12.02
C ARG A 306 9.46 11.40 12.80
N LEU A 307 8.42 12.23 12.84
CA LEU A 307 8.37 13.38 13.74
C LEU A 307 8.02 12.96 15.15
N ARG A 308 7.16 11.93 15.28
CA ARG A 308 6.68 11.41 16.55
C ARG A 308 6.49 9.90 16.48
N THR A 309 6.49 9.23 17.62
CA THR A 309 6.01 7.86 17.76
C THR A 309 4.49 7.84 17.90
N SER A 310 3.85 6.77 17.39
CA SER A 310 2.42 6.57 17.61
C SER A 310 2.15 6.25 19.07
N ASP A 311 1.10 6.90 19.63
CA ASP A 311 0.72 6.82 21.04
C ASP A 311 -0.80 6.66 21.12
N GLU A 312 -1.28 5.76 21.98
CA GLU A 312 -2.71 5.50 22.21
C GLU A 312 -3.47 6.78 22.59
N HIS A 313 -2.88 7.64 23.40
CA HIS A 313 -3.48 8.89 23.85
C HIS A 313 -3.66 9.94 22.74
N THR A 314 -2.95 9.78 21.63
CA THR A 314 -3.00 10.70 20.48
C THR A 314 -3.70 10.10 19.26
N LYS A 315 -4.30 8.91 19.37
CA LYS A 315 -4.92 8.20 18.24
C LYS A 315 -6.05 8.94 17.55
N LEU A 316 -6.62 9.96 18.22
CA LEU A 316 -7.68 10.81 17.66
C LEU A 316 -7.14 11.96 16.80
N ALA A 317 -5.82 12.18 16.75
CA ALA A 317 -5.21 13.23 15.95
C ALA A 317 -5.04 12.76 14.50
N ARG A 318 -5.55 13.55 13.53
CA ARG A 318 -5.36 13.37 12.09
C ARG A 318 -5.02 14.68 11.44
N VAL A 319 -4.11 14.64 10.46
CA VAL A 319 -3.59 15.84 9.82
C VAL A 319 -3.54 15.61 8.31
N ALA A 320 -4.33 16.36 7.56
CA ALA A 320 -4.15 16.42 6.12
C ALA A 320 -2.94 17.30 5.79
N LEU A 321 -2.05 16.79 4.93
CA LEU A 321 -0.93 17.52 4.36
C LEU A 321 -1.06 17.44 2.84
N SER A 322 -1.25 18.56 2.17
CA SER A 322 -1.53 18.61 0.74
C SER A 322 -0.50 19.46 0.01
N PHE A 323 -0.02 18.97 -1.14
CA PHE A 323 0.90 19.68 -2.04
C PHE A 323 0.64 19.30 -3.50
N LEU A 324 1.22 20.08 -4.43
CA LEU A 324 1.14 19.87 -5.87
C LEU A 324 2.37 19.11 -6.41
N PRO A 325 2.26 18.44 -7.55
CA PRO A 325 3.33 17.63 -8.15
C PRO A 325 4.67 18.34 -8.36
N ALA A 326 4.68 19.65 -8.53
CA ALA A 326 5.90 20.45 -8.59
C ALA A 326 6.86 20.23 -7.39
N LEU A 327 6.33 19.78 -6.25
CA LEU A 327 7.11 19.48 -5.03
C LEU A 327 7.50 18.00 -4.87
N ASP A 328 7.28 17.16 -5.86
CA ASP A 328 7.54 15.71 -5.78
C ASP A 328 8.99 15.38 -5.41
N GLU A 329 9.96 16.14 -5.92
CA GLU A 329 11.38 15.95 -5.63
C GLU A 329 11.69 16.30 -4.17
N ALA A 330 11.14 17.39 -3.68
CA ALA A 330 11.28 17.79 -2.29
C ALA A 330 10.74 16.73 -1.32
N PHE A 331 9.63 16.08 -1.67
CA PHE A 331 9.00 15.01 -0.89
C PHE A 331 9.53 13.61 -1.20
N LYS A 332 10.48 13.48 -2.15
CA LYS A 332 11.10 12.21 -2.57
C LYS A 332 10.06 11.11 -2.87
N ILE A 333 9.06 11.46 -3.68
CA ILE A 333 8.00 10.53 -4.08
C ILE A 333 8.59 9.41 -4.93
N ASN A 334 8.35 8.13 -4.58
CA ASN A 334 8.76 7.00 -5.38
C ASN A 334 7.78 6.71 -6.54
N VAL A 335 8.22 5.89 -7.51
CA VAL A 335 7.43 5.54 -8.72
C VAL A 335 6.06 4.97 -8.36
N ALA A 336 5.99 4.12 -7.36
CA ALA A 336 4.74 3.50 -6.89
C ALA A 336 3.87 4.43 -6.02
N LYS A 337 4.28 5.69 -5.78
CA LYS A 337 3.56 6.67 -4.95
C LYS A 337 3.15 6.13 -3.57
N MET A 338 4.00 5.27 -2.99
CA MET A 338 3.72 4.59 -1.70
C MET A 338 4.58 5.09 -0.54
N GLN A 339 5.57 5.94 -0.82
CA GLN A 339 6.48 6.48 0.19
C GLN A 339 6.67 7.98 0.00
N VAL A 340 6.66 8.68 1.14
CA VAL A 340 6.87 10.13 1.23
C VAL A 340 7.90 10.41 2.31
N GLN A 341 8.81 11.35 2.04
CA GLN A 341 9.70 11.89 3.05
C GLN A 341 9.43 13.38 3.22
N LEU A 342 9.25 13.82 4.47
CA LEU A 342 9.08 15.25 4.74
C LEU A 342 10.38 16.00 4.46
N PRO A 343 10.34 17.12 3.69
CA PRO A 343 11.49 17.95 3.41
C PRO A 343 12.12 18.48 4.70
N ALA A 344 13.45 18.40 4.80
CA ALA A 344 14.16 18.75 6.03
C ALA A 344 13.99 20.24 6.41
N ASN A 345 13.94 21.14 5.42
CA ASN A 345 13.88 22.59 5.61
C ASN A 345 12.53 23.10 6.16
N ILE A 346 11.43 22.30 6.06
CA ILE A 346 10.12 22.67 6.63
C ILE A 346 9.70 21.78 7.81
N ARG A 347 10.55 20.83 8.20
CA ARG A 347 10.24 19.85 9.24
C ARG A 347 9.83 20.47 10.56
N ASP A 348 10.58 21.47 11.04
CA ASP A 348 10.29 22.19 12.28
C ASP A 348 8.99 23.00 12.21
N GLN A 349 8.68 23.55 11.03
CA GLN A 349 7.43 24.28 10.82
C GLN A 349 6.23 23.32 10.85
N ILE A 350 6.37 22.14 10.24
CA ILE A 350 5.34 21.09 10.28
C ILE A 350 5.14 20.63 11.74
N GLU A 351 6.21 20.39 12.49
CA GLU A 351 6.14 19.96 13.89
C GLU A 351 5.40 20.98 14.77
N LYS A 352 5.72 22.27 14.62
CA LYS A 352 5.00 23.35 15.31
C LYS A 352 3.51 23.41 14.91
N ALA A 353 3.19 23.17 13.63
CA ALA A 353 1.81 23.18 13.14
C ALA A 353 0.96 22.02 13.70
N ILE A 354 1.57 20.87 14.02
CA ILE A 354 0.84 19.70 14.53
C ILE A 354 0.78 19.64 16.08
N ASP A 355 1.60 20.38 16.79
CA ASP A 355 1.60 20.37 18.26
C ASP A 355 0.23 20.66 18.91
N PRO A 356 -0.56 21.63 18.42
CA PRO A 356 -1.89 21.90 18.97
C PRO A 356 -2.84 20.69 18.82
N VAL A 357 -2.87 20.04 17.66
CA VAL A 357 -3.76 18.90 17.40
C VAL A 357 -3.42 17.71 18.30
N VAL A 358 -2.12 17.44 18.51
CA VAL A 358 -1.66 16.36 19.37
C VAL A 358 -2.06 16.61 20.83
N LYS A 359 -1.87 17.85 21.35
CA LYS A 359 -2.27 18.24 22.71
C LYS A 359 -3.77 18.12 22.92
N ILE A 360 -4.58 18.58 21.95
CA ILE A 360 -6.04 18.53 22.03
C ILE A 360 -6.53 17.07 21.92
N ALA A 361 -5.95 16.27 21.05
CA ALA A 361 -6.30 14.86 20.89
C ALA A 361 -6.05 14.07 22.18
N ARG A 362 -4.88 14.26 22.82
CA ARG A 362 -4.56 13.66 24.11
C ARG A 362 -5.58 14.09 25.17
N LYS A 363 -5.84 15.38 25.33
CA LYS A 363 -6.83 15.89 26.26
C LYS A 363 -8.24 15.36 25.99
N THR A 364 -8.59 15.13 24.72
CA THR A 364 -9.90 14.58 24.34
C THR A 364 -10.00 13.10 24.70
N TYR A 365 -8.92 12.34 24.53
CA TYR A 365 -8.81 10.94 24.91
C TYR A 365 -8.83 10.76 26.44
N ASP A 366 -7.95 11.48 27.18
CA ASP A 366 -7.74 11.32 28.62
C ASP A 366 -8.96 11.73 29.45
N LYS A 367 -9.77 12.66 28.98
CA LYS A 367 -11.00 13.08 29.67
C LYS A 367 -12.04 11.98 29.87
N GLU A 368 -11.90 10.86 29.13
CA GLU A 368 -12.84 9.75 29.17
C GLU A 368 -12.21 8.41 29.55
N SER A 369 -10.90 8.33 29.68
CA SER A 369 -10.28 7.20 30.38
C SER A 369 -10.79 7.21 31.81
N PRO A 370 -11.34 6.09 32.34
CA PRO A 370 -11.66 6.03 33.75
C PRO A 370 -10.40 6.41 34.52
N ALA A 371 -10.55 7.30 35.53
CA ALA A 371 -9.45 7.65 36.41
C ALA A 371 -8.80 6.34 36.90
N PRO A 372 -7.47 6.22 36.88
CA PRO A 372 -6.83 5.05 37.47
C PRO A 372 -7.44 4.83 38.84
N ALA A 373 -7.90 3.60 39.09
CA ALA A 373 -8.44 3.24 40.40
C ALA A 373 -7.47 3.76 41.48
N PRO A 374 -7.94 4.44 42.53
CA PRO A 374 -7.05 4.94 43.56
C PRO A 374 -6.21 3.76 44.04
N VAL A 375 -4.90 3.91 43.93
CA VAL A 375 -3.95 2.92 44.48
C VAL A 375 -4.30 2.83 45.94
N ALA A 376 -4.85 1.69 46.38
CA ALA A 376 -5.15 1.44 47.76
C ALA A 376 -3.87 1.72 48.56
N SER A 377 -3.93 2.67 49.49
CA SER A 377 -2.83 2.95 50.37
C SER A 377 -2.41 1.64 51.06
N PRO A 378 -1.12 1.37 51.20
CA PRO A 378 -0.69 0.11 51.82
C PRO A 378 -1.29 0.09 53.22
N VAL A 379 -2.14 -0.90 53.49
CA VAL A 379 -2.63 -1.22 54.83
C VAL A 379 -1.41 -1.53 55.66
N THR A 380 -1.07 -0.66 56.60
CA THR A 380 -0.05 -0.93 57.60
C THR A 380 -0.53 -2.08 58.49
N SER A 381 0.02 -3.25 58.25
CA SER A 381 -0.15 -4.36 59.14
C SER A 381 0.61 -4.12 60.46
N PRO A 382 0.06 -4.46 61.61
CA PRO A 382 0.77 -4.30 62.90
C PRO A 382 2.04 -5.15 62.92
N PRO A 383 3.09 -4.76 63.68
CA PRO A 383 4.37 -5.47 63.70
C PRO A 383 4.23 -6.85 64.31
N SER A 384 4.56 -7.88 63.54
CA SER A 384 4.70 -9.23 64.06
C SER A 384 5.98 -9.36 64.87
N ALA A 385 5.89 -10.14 65.96
CA ALA A 385 6.98 -10.42 66.88
C ALA A 385 8.19 -11.13 66.20
N PRO A 386 9.40 -10.96 66.74
CA PRO A 386 10.63 -11.41 66.11
C PRO A 386 10.79 -12.96 66.22
N VAL A 387 11.04 -13.59 65.09
CA VAL A 387 11.40 -15.03 65.02
C VAL A 387 12.93 -15.13 65.12
N PRO A 388 13.49 -16.07 65.93
CA PRO A 388 14.94 -16.17 66.12
C PRO A 388 15.65 -16.81 64.91
N TYR A 389 16.79 -16.22 64.56
CA TYR A 389 17.70 -16.69 63.48
C TYR A 389 18.54 -17.87 63.91
N PRO A 390 18.81 -18.86 63.05
CA PRO A 390 19.91 -19.81 63.25
C PRO A 390 21.22 -19.20 62.68
N LYS A 391 22.32 -19.52 63.41
CA LYS A 391 23.68 -19.00 63.25
C LYS A 391 24.34 -19.40 61.91
N ALA A 392 25.16 -18.47 61.41
CA ALA A 392 25.96 -18.56 60.20
C ALA A 392 27.08 -19.59 60.24
N SER A 393 27.45 -20.16 59.07
CA SER A 393 28.77 -20.68 58.81
C SER A 393 29.33 -20.04 57.53
N ASN A 394 30.63 -19.71 57.57
CA ASN A 394 31.42 -18.89 56.63
C ASN A 394 31.58 -19.48 55.22
N ALA A 395 31.60 -18.61 54.20
CA ALA A 395 32.71 -18.47 53.23
C ALA A 395 32.43 -17.39 52.14
N ARG A 396 33.30 -16.42 52.14
CA ARG A 396 33.90 -15.51 51.10
C ARG A 396 33.39 -15.63 49.63
N GLN A 397 33.12 -14.62 48.86
CA GLN A 397 33.50 -13.26 48.39
C GLN A 397 32.91 -13.02 46.99
N PRO A 398 33.07 -11.89 46.31
CA PRO A 398 32.29 -10.67 46.39
C PRO A 398 31.37 -10.44 45.20
N VAL A 399 30.29 -9.67 45.37
CA VAL A 399 29.25 -9.38 44.40
C VAL A 399 29.48 -8.00 43.82
N VAL A 400 29.47 -7.92 42.49
CA VAL A 400 29.36 -6.68 41.70
C VAL A 400 27.88 -6.36 41.58
N SER A 401 27.51 -5.13 41.91
CA SER A 401 26.16 -4.61 41.90
C SER A 401 25.61 -4.40 40.49
N SER A 402 24.41 -4.91 40.21
CA SER A 402 23.59 -4.60 39.05
C SER A 402 22.36 -3.77 39.49
N PRO A 403 21.88 -2.83 38.65
CA PRO A 403 20.74 -1.97 38.98
C PRO A 403 19.38 -2.69 38.92
N PRO A 404 18.33 -2.15 39.55
CA PRO A 404 17.06 -2.87 39.76
C PRO A 404 16.25 -3.01 38.48
N ALA A 405 15.67 -4.20 38.31
CA ALA A 405 14.78 -4.56 37.21
C ALA A 405 13.43 -3.86 37.31
N SER A 406 13.00 -3.29 36.22
CA SER A 406 11.67 -2.72 36.00
C SER A 406 10.60 -3.82 35.97
N TYR A 407 9.51 -3.58 36.67
CA TYR A 407 8.30 -4.37 36.78
C TYR A 407 7.69 -4.68 35.41
N ARG A 408 7.51 -5.96 35.06
CA ARG A 408 6.68 -6.43 33.98
C ARG A 408 5.42 -7.08 34.55
N PRO A 409 4.22 -6.76 34.08
CA PRO A 409 3.03 -7.52 34.45
C PRO A 409 3.08 -8.92 33.84
N ALA A 410 2.66 -9.91 34.63
CA ALA A 410 2.53 -11.29 34.21
C ALA A 410 1.54 -11.42 33.04
N VAL A 411 2.05 -11.84 31.90
CA VAL A 411 1.25 -12.37 30.80
C VAL A 411 1.37 -13.89 30.93
N GLU A 412 0.23 -14.57 30.97
CA GLU A 412 0.18 -16.02 30.90
C GLU A 412 0.94 -16.50 29.64
N PRO A 413 1.74 -17.57 29.72
CA PRO A 413 2.52 -18.03 28.60
C PRO A 413 1.59 -18.61 27.54
N ALA A 414 1.45 -17.91 26.42
CA ALA A 414 1.05 -18.55 25.17
C ALA A 414 2.07 -19.65 24.90
N SER A 415 1.61 -20.86 24.67
CA SER A 415 2.42 -22.02 24.36
C SER A 415 3.48 -21.71 23.32
N ASP A 416 4.75 -21.78 23.70
CA ASP A 416 5.89 -21.49 22.82
C ASP A 416 6.00 -22.63 21.79
N ASN A 417 5.42 -22.39 20.61
CA ASN A 417 5.43 -23.32 19.48
C ASN A 417 6.74 -23.19 18.67
N ARG A 418 7.87 -22.95 19.34
CA ARG A 418 9.19 -22.99 18.69
C ARG A 418 9.64 -24.46 18.57
N CYS A 419 9.32 -25.04 17.43
CA CYS A 419 9.87 -26.32 17.02
C CYS A 419 11.39 -26.18 16.83
N THR A 420 12.18 -27.05 17.45
CA THR A 420 13.62 -27.10 17.16
C THR A 420 13.86 -27.57 15.74
N ILE A 421 15.02 -27.26 15.16
CA ILE A 421 15.35 -27.69 13.79
C ILE A 421 15.34 -29.21 13.68
N ASP A 422 15.73 -29.89 14.72
CA ASP A 422 15.71 -31.36 14.75
C ASP A 422 14.29 -31.93 14.79
N GLU A 423 13.38 -31.34 15.56
CA GLU A 423 11.96 -31.71 15.56
C GLU A 423 11.29 -31.38 14.21
N PHE A 424 11.64 -30.26 13.60
CA PHE A 424 11.15 -29.89 12.28
C PHE A 424 11.62 -30.87 11.19
N CYS A 425 12.92 -31.23 11.21
CA CYS A 425 13.49 -32.21 10.29
C CYS A 425 12.85 -33.60 10.45
N SER A 426 12.64 -34.05 11.70
CA SER A 426 12.00 -35.34 11.98
C SER A 426 10.54 -35.37 11.48
N ARG A 427 9.77 -34.34 11.72
CA ARG A 427 8.40 -34.23 11.21
C ARG A 427 8.30 -34.24 9.68
N ILE A 428 9.22 -33.59 8.97
CA ILE A 428 9.24 -33.63 7.51
C ILE A 428 9.59 -35.05 7.02
N GLU A 429 10.53 -35.74 7.65
CA GLU A 429 10.89 -37.08 7.29
C GLU A 429 9.75 -38.11 7.51
N GLU A 430 8.92 -37.90 8.55
CA GLU A 430 7.73 -38.73 8.83
C GLU A 430 6.63 -38.60 7.78
N ILE A 431 6.35 -37.35 7.29
CA ILE A 431 5.27 -37.09 6.34
C ILE A 431 5.69 -37.27 4.88
N ALA A 432 6.99 -37.53 4.63
CA ALA A 432 7.54 -37.67 3.28
C ALA A 432 7.07 -38.96 2.60
N LYS A 433 6.58 -38.82 1.38
CA LYS A 433 6.26 -39.97 0.53
C LYS A 433 7.53 -40.73 0.13
N PRO A 434 7.41 -42.01 -0.26
CA PRO A 434 8.59 -42.85 -0.59
C PRO A 434 9.51 -42.30 -1.66
N ASP A 435 8.95 -41.60 -2.64
CA ASP A 435 9.65 -40.92 -3.75
C ASP A 435 10.34 -39.64 -3.33
N GLU A 436 9.86 -38.94 -2.30
CA GLU A 436 10.40 -37.69 -1.77
C GLU A 436 11.52 -37.90 -0.74
N ARG A 437 11.57 -39.04 -0.07
CA ARG A 437 12.52 -39.32 1.02
C ARG A 437 14.00 -39.08 0.66
N PRO A 438 14.51 -39.46 -0.53
CA PRO A 438 15.91 -39.20 -0.86
C PRO A 438 16.27 -37.72 -1.02
N VAL A 439 15.30 -36.90 -1.41
CA VAL A 439 15.49 -35.46 -1.55
C VAL A 439 15.42 -34.77 -0.18
N ILE A 440 14.47 -35.17 0.64
CA ILE A 440 14.27 -34.66 1.98
C ILE A 440 15.48 -34.99 2.86
N ALA A 441 15.98 -36.23 2.84
CA ALA A 441 17.19 -36.63 3.57
C ALA A 441 18.44 -35.82 3.20
N ARG A 442 18.57 -35.38 1.95
CA ARG A 442 19.63 -34.45 1.51
C ARG A 442 19.45 -33.02 2.04
N VAL A 443 18.21 -32.54 2.08
CA VAL A 443 17.88 -31.19 2.55
C VAL A 443 18.06 -31.10 4.08
N THR A 444 17.53 -32.05 4.84
CA THR A 444 17.65 -32.11 6.30
C THR A 444 19.10 -32.25 6.75
N LYS A 445 19.90 -33.09 6.08
CA LYS A 445 21.36 -33.19 6.32
C LYS A 445 22.09 -31.86 6.10
N ARG A 446 21.71 -31.09 5.07
CA ARG A 446 22.27 -29.77 4.77
C ARG A 446 21.87 -28.72 5.80
N LEU A 447 20.62 -28.71 6.24
CA LEU A 447 20.13 -27.82 7.30
C LEU A 447 20.84 -28.05 8.62
N LYS A 448 20.99 -29.33 9.06
CA LYS A 448 21.71 -29.69 10.28
C LYS A 448 23.18 -29.32 10.23
N SER A 449 23.85 -29.43 9.07
CA SER A 449 25.24 -29.04 8.92
C SER A 449 25.46 -27.51 8.93
N GLN A 450 24.50 -26.71 8.47
CA GLN A 450 24.59 -25.25 8.49
C GLN A 450 24.36 -24.64 9.86
N VAL A 451 23.57 -25.29 10.69
CA VAL A 451 23.30 -24.85 12.08
C VAL A 451 24.46 -25.25 13.02
N GLY A 452 25.06 -26.42 12.83
CA GLY A 452 26.25 -26.83 13.56
C GLY A 452 27.49 -25.93 13.32
N SER A 453 27.57 -25.28 12.16
CA SER A 453 28.69 -24.38 11.84
C SER A 453 28.51 -22.92 12.34
N ARG A 454 27.34 -22.53 12.83
CA ARG A 454 27.05 -21.19 13.40
C ARG A 454 27.12 -21.15 14.93
N GLY A 455 27.23 -22.31 15.61
CA GLY A 455 27.35 -22.42 17.06
C GLY A 455 28.76 -22.25 17.63
N GLY A 456 29.74 -21.85 16.83
CA GLY A 456 31.16 -21.77 17.23
C GLY A 456 31.79 -20.41 16.92
N ARG A 457 31.17 -19.30 17.33
CA ARG A 457 31.86 -18.00 17.54
C ARG A 457 31.06 -17.22 18.59
N THR A 458 31.53 -17.31 19.80
CA THR A 458 31.32 -16.36 20.91
C THR A 458 31.95 -15.02 20.56
#